data_1b072cd8df8c9cf8cdc80c541526e4fe
#
_entry.id   1b072cd8df8c9cf8cdc80c541526e4fe
#
_cell.length_a   1.000
_cell.length_b   1.000
_cell.length_c   1.000
_cell.angle_alpha   90.00
_cell.angle_beta   90.00
_cell.angle_gamma   90.00
#
_symmetry.space_group_name_H-M   'P 1'
#
loop_
_entity.id
_entity.type
_entity.pdbx_description
1 polymer ?
#
loop_
_entity_poly.entity_id
_entity_poly.type
_entity_poly.pdbx_seq_one_letter_code
_entity_poly.pdbx_strand_id
1 'polypeptide(L)'
;MKFLRSFLLVSAIAVGISFVSAYGATPSDLPPVDTVIQRVMQTSATETSEYHLFNQHYTYTRQKTTEFYDFSGNLKDRQIRESTNTPSPQVVIPASQPTLRQVAYHKDAPGADGPSVHGVSLGKKEDLLNPDLIKRYTITIVGREMINGRPALIVDFKPASDSLPILNIKDRFLNCIAGRAWVDEGDYVLEKVEVHLTQKVSALGGLIGSVSKFTLSFDRDRTADGFWFTRDLNWHVEAREATYERVVIHHEQINGVQKTM
;
A
#
# COMPACT_ATOMS: atom_id res chain seq x y z
N MET A 1 53.29 -57.42 -11.63
CA MET A 1 52.97 -57.21 -13.09
C MET A 1 51.50 -56.94 -13.26
N LYS A 2 51.20 -55.94 -14.05
CA LYS A 2 49.99 -55.44 -14.59
C LYS A 2 49.47 -54.16 -13.90
N PHE A 3 49.79 -53.06 -14.55
CA PHE A 3 49.22 -51.70 -14.43
C PHE A 3 47.76 -51.67 -14.82
N LEU A 4 46.92 -50.97 -14.00
CA LEU A 4 45.59 -50.53 -14.46
C LEU A 4 45.49 -49.02 -14.26
N ARG A 5 45.48 -48.29 -15.36
CA ARG A 5 45.32 -46.84 -15.44
C ARG A 5 43.82 -46.52 -15.22
N SER A 6 43.51 -45.76 -14.18
CA SER A 6 42.19 -45.14 -14.01
C SER A 6 42.15 -43.77 -14.69
N PHE A 7 41.31 -43.62 -15.67
CA PHE A 7 40.96 -42.37 -16.34
C PHE A 7 40.07 -41.53 -15.43
N LEU A 8 40.53 -40.38 -15.00
CA LEU A 8 39.75 -39.37 -14.32
C LEU A 8 39.06 -38.48 -15.40
N LEU A 9 37.75 -38.65 -15.52
CA LEU A 9 36.87 -37.78 -16.33
C LEU A 9 36.51 -36.55 -15.48
N VAL A 10 37.11 -35.41 -15.78
CA VAL A 10 36.77 -34.13 -15.20
C VAL A 10 35.57 -33.56 -15.98
N SER A 11 34.37 -33.67 -15.41
CA SER A 11 33.18 -32.99 -15.92
C SER A 11 33.21 -31.54 -15.47
N ALA A 12 33.49 -30.62 -16.38
CA ALA A 12 33.34 -29.19 -16.16
C ALA A 12 31.83 -28.84 -16.20
N ILE A 13 31.28 -28.59 -15.02
CA ILE A 13 29.95 -27.99 -14.88
C ILE A 13 30.12 -26.49 -15.14
N ALA A 14 29.72 -26.02 -16.31
CA ALA A 14 29.60 -24.61 -16.60
C ALA A 14 28.35 -24.08 -15.87
N VAL A 15 28.55 -23.42 -14.73
CA VAL A 15 27.51 -22.64 -14.05
C VAL A 15 27.30 -21.36 -14.86
N GLY A 16 26.25 -21.37 -15.66
CA GLY A 16 25.78 -20.16 -16.36
C GLY A 16 25.26 -19.15 -15.34
N ILE A 17 26.07 -18.16 -14.98
CA ILE A 17 25.64 -17.00 -14.21
C ILE A 17 24.84 -16.14 -15.18
N SER A 18 23.51 -16.25 -15.12
CA SER A 18 22.59 -15.30 -15.77
C SER A 18 22.71 -13.96 -15.04
N PHE A 19 23.45 -13.03 -15.62
CA PHE A 19 23.39 -11.62 -15.19
C PHE A 19 21.99 -11.10 -15.53
N VAL A 20 21.14 -10.96 -14.52
CA VAL A 20 19.96 -10.11 -14.61
C VAL A 20 20.50 -8.68 -14.74
N SER A 21 20.49 -8.16 -15.95
CA SER A 21 20.80 -6.74 -16.19
C SER A 21 19.72 -5.93 -15.50
N ALA A 22 20.04 -5.34 -14.34
CA ALA A 22 19.28 -4.24 -13.81
C ALA A 22 19.36 -3.13 -14.88
N TYR A 23 18.24 -2.83 -15.53
CA TYR A 23 18.11 -1.70 -16.42
C TYR A 23 18.23 -0.44 -15.56
N GLY A 24 19.47 -0.01 -15.33
CA GLY A 24 19.76 1.33 -14.81
C GLY A 24 19.40 2.34 -15.90
N ALA A 25 18.19 2.89 -15.85
CA ALA A 25 17.83 4.00 -16.69
C ALA A 25 18.78 5.17 -16.38
N THR A 26 19.36 5.77 -17.41
CA THR A 26 20.12 7.02 -17.27
C THR A 26 19.17 8.10 -16.72
N PRO A 27 19.63 9.02 -15.86
CA PRO A 27 18.77 10.08 -15.30
C PRO A 27 18.01 10.93 -16.33
N SER A 28 18.51 10.97 -17.57
CA SER A 28 17.90 11.70 -18.70
C SER A 28 16.61 11.07 -19.25
N ASP A 29 16.30 9.81 -18.92
CA ASP A 29 15.13 9.11 -19.46
C ASP A 29 13.93 9.09 -18.50
N LEU A 30 14.07 9.68 -17.31
CA LEU A 30 12.99 9.73 -16.32
C LEU A 30 12.06 10.92 -16.60
N PRO A 31 10.74 10.74 -16.50
CA PRO A 31 9.79 11.83 -16.70
C PRO A 31 9.91 12.88 -15.57
N PRO A 32 9.51 14.15 -15.83
CA PRO A 32 9.46 15.17 -14.79
C PRO A 32 8.54 14.75 -13.63
N VAL A 33 9.00 14.96 -12.40
CA VAL A 33 8.25 14.60 -11.16
C VAL A 33 6.85 15.17 -11.17
N ASP A 34 6.68 16.46 -11.52
CA ASP A 34 5.38 17.14 -11.54
C ASP A 34 4.40 16.49 -12.52
N THR A 35 4.90 16.00 -13.67
CA THR A 35 4.08 15.27 -14.64
C THR A 35 3.57 13.96 -14.07
N VAL A 36 4.43 13.21 -13.37
CA VAL A 36 4.04 11.94 -12.72
C VAL A 36 3.02 12.20 -11.62
N ILE A 37 3.29 13.16 -10.74
CA ILE A 37 2.36 13.54 -9.66
C ILE A 37 1.00 13.92 -10.22
N GLN A 38 0.95 14.78 -11.23
CA GLN A 38 -0.31 15.22 -11.84
C GLN A 38 -1.10 14.05 -12.41
N ARG A 39 -0.45 13.11 -13.11
CA ARG A 39 -1.11 11.94 -13.67
C ARG A 39 -1.60 10.97 -12.59
N VAL A 40 -0.79 10.69 -11.57
CA VAL A 40 -1.21 9.87 -10.42
C VAL A 40 -2.44 10.48 -9.73
N MET A 41 -2.48 11.79 -9.55
CA MET A 41 -3.64 12.48 -8.98
C MET A 41 -4.89 12.35 -9.87
N GLN A 42 -4.75 12.48 -11.18
CA GLN A 42 -5.85 12.31 -12.13
C GLN A 42 -6.40 10.89 -12.10
N THR A 43 -5.53 9.88 -12.14
CA THR A 43 -5.93 8.46 -12.05
C THR A 43 -6.59 8.16 -10.70
N SER A 44 -6.03 8.67 -9.61
CA SER A 44 -6.59 8.47 -8.26
C SER A 44 -8.02 9.01 -8.11
N ALA A 45 -8.38 10.04 -8.85
CA ALA A 45 -9.75 10.59 -8.82
C ALA A 45 -10.81 9.61 -9.37
N THR A 46 -10.42 8.67 -10.24
CA THR A 46 -11.33 7.66 -10.81
C THR A 46 -11.30 6.33 -10.07
N GLU A 47 -10.32 6.09 -9.22
CA GLU A 47 -10.11 4.79 -8.56
C GLU A 47 -11.30 4.30 -7.73
N THR A 48 -12.06 5.19 -7.10
CA THR A 48 -13.26 4.80 -6.33
C THR A 48 -14.31 4.18 -7.25
N SER A 49 -14.54 4.77 -8.42
CA SER A 49 -15.50 4.23 -9.40
C SER A 49 -14.99 2.92 -10.02
N GLU A 50 -13.71 2.84 -10.33
CA GLU A 50 -13.07 1.61 -10.84
C GLU A 50 -13.14 0.48 -9.82
N TYR A 51 -12.95 0.76 -8.54
CA TYR A 51 -13.11 -0.21 -7.47
C TYR A 51 -14.56 -0.72 -7.35
N HIS A 52 -15.54 0.14 -7.53
CA HIS A 52 -16.94 -0.29 -7.59
C HIS A 52 -17.21 -1.21 -8.78
N LEU A 53 -16.67 -0.89 -9.95
CA LEU A 53 -16.76 -1.76 -11.13
C LEU A 53 -16.05 -3.10 -10.91
N PHE A 54 -14.85 -3.10 -10.31
CA PHE A 54 -14.15 -4.32 -9.93
C PHE A 54 -15.04 -5.21 -9.04
N ASN A 55 -15.65 -4.65 -8.00
CA ASN A 55 -16.54 -5.39 -7.09
C ASN A 55 -17.81 -5.94 -7.78
N GLN A 56 -18.26 -5.30 -8.86
CA GLN A 56 -19.41 -5.76 -9.64
C GLN A 56 -19.07 -6.88 -10.63
N HIS A 57 -17.80 -7.01 -11.01
CA HIS A 57 -17.37 -7.95 -12.03
C HIS A 57 -16.52 -9.11 -11.51
N TYR A 58 -16.03 -9.04 -10.28
CA TYR A 58 -15.11 -10.02 -9.72
C TYR A 58 -15.60 -10.60 -8.40
N THR A 59 -15.49 -11.92 -8.29
CA THR A 59 -15.55 -12.66 -7.02
C THR A 59 -14.15 -12.74 -6.44
N TYR A 60 -14.03 -12.56 -5.13
CA TYR A 60 -12.76 -12.71 -4.39
C TYR A 60 -13.03 -12.92 -2.91
N THR A 61 -12.06 -13.47 -2.19
CA THR A 61 -12.05 -13.56 -0.73
C THR A 61 -11.08 -12.54 -0.16
N ARG A 62 -11.54 -11.76 0.82
CA ARG A 62 -10.72 -10.84 1.60
C ARG A 62 -10.57 -11.37 3.00
N GLN A 63 -9.31 -11.49 3.45
CA GLN A 63 -8.97 -11.86 4.80
C GLN A 63 -8.26 -10.68 5.49
N LYS A 64 -8.73 -10.32 6.69
CA LYS A 64 -8.11 -9.30 7.55
C LYS A 64 -7.71 -9.95 8.87
N THR A 65 -6.46 -9.76 9.26
CA THR A 65 -5.93 -10.19 10.55
C THR A 65 -5.40 -8.97 11.29
N THR A 66 -5.87 -8.73 12.52
CA THR A 66 -5.33 -7.67 13.38
C THR A 66 -4.88 -8.29 14.70
N GLU A 67 -3.63 -8.07 15.04
CA GLU A 67 -3.01 -8.61 16.25
C GLU A 67 -2.62 -7.46 17.19
N PHE A 68 -2.92 -7.64 18.46
CA PHE A 68 -2.62 -6.67 19.50
C PHE A 68 -1.64 -7.29 20.49
N TYR A 69 -0.50 -6.64 20.68
CA TYR A 69 0.54 -7.07 21.60
C TYR A 69 0.78 -6.02 22.69
N ASP A 70 1.24 -6.48 23.86
CA ASP A 70 1.88 -5.57 24.82
C ASP A 70 3.33 -5.23 24.39
N PHE A 71 3.98 -4.32 25.09
CA PHE A 71 5.36 -3.92 24.80
C PHE A 71 6.40 -5.00 25.11
N SER A 72 6.04 -6.05 25.85
CA SER A 72 6.89 -7.23 26.08
C SER A 72 6.81 -8.23 24.93
N GLY A 73 5.99 -7.93 23.89
CA GLY A 73 5.80 -8.80 22.74
C GLY A 73 4.81 -9.94 22.97
N ASN A 74 4.03 -9.93 24.05
CA ASN A 74 3.01 -10.94 24.29
C ASN A 74 1.74 -10.58 23.52
N LEU A 75 1.21 -11.54 22.76
CA LEU A 75 -0.08 -11.41 22.08
C LEU A 75 -1.21 -11.30 23.11
N LYS A 76 -2.00 -10.24 23.03
CA LYS A 76 -3.16 -9.99 23.91
C LYS A 76 -4.48 -10.31 23.24
N ASP A 77 -4.60 -10.01 21.95
CA ASP A 77 -5.80 -10.27 21.16
C ASP A 77 -5.43 -10.50 19.70
N ARG A 78 -6.25 -11.29 19.01
CA ARG A 78 -6.16 -11.50 17.56
C ARG A 78 -7.56 -11.52 16.97
N GLN A 79 -7.80 -10.66 16.02
CA GLN A 79 -9.06 -10.56 15.30
C GLN A 79 -8.84 -11.00 13.85
N ILE A 80 -9.60 -11.99 13.41
CA ILE A 80 -9.60 -12.47 12.03
C ILE A 80 -10.99 -12.23 11.47
N ARG A 81 -11.06 -11.58 10.31
CA ARG A 81 -12.28 -11.37 9.55
C ARG A 81 -12.08 -11.86 8.13
N GLU A 82 -12.99 -12.65 7.65
CA GLU A 82 -13.03 -13.11 6.29
C GLU A 82 -14.35 -12.66 5.65
N SER A 83 -14.30 -12.18 4.43
CA SER A 83 -15.46 -11.78 3.64
C SER A 83 -15.27 -12.19 2.18
N THR A 84 -16.32 -12.66 1.55
CA THR A 84 -16.33 -12.97 0.12
C THR A 84 -17.14 -11.91 -0.62
N ASN A 85 -16.53 -11.31 -1.64
CA ASN A 85 -17.26 -10.50 -2.59
C ASN A 85 -17.89 -11.42 -3.62
N THR A 86 -19.19 -11.39 -3.74
CA THR A 86 -19.93 -12.09 -4.82
C THR A 86 -20.75 -11.03 -5.54
N PRO A 87 -20.44 -10.75 -6.81
CA PRO A 87 -21.21 -9.81 -7.61
C PRO A 87 -22.68 -10.24 -7.64
N SER A 88 -23.56 -9.35 -7.23
CA SER A 88 -25.00 -9.58 -7.39
C SER A 88 -25.39 -9.18 -8.80
N PRO A 89 -26.18 -10.00 -9.53
CA PRO A 89 -26.77 -9.57 -10.80
C PRO A 89 -27.56 -8.29 -10.54
N GLN A 90 -27.29 -7.25 -11.33
CA GLN A 90 -28.04 -6.00 -11.23
C GLN A 90 -29.52 -6.31 -11.49
N VAL A 91 -30.33 -6.28 -10.44
CA VAL A 91 -31.77 -6.16 -10.62
C VAL A 91 -31.98 -4.73 -11.14
N VAL A 92 -32.20 -4.58 -12.44
CA VAL A 92 -32.66 -3.33 -13.04
C VAL A 92 -34.03 -3.05 -12.45
N ILE A 93 -34.07 -2.27 -11.38
CA ILE A 93 -35.31 -1.78 -10.82
C ILE A 93 -35.76 -0.67 -11.78
N PRO A 94 -36.92 -0.80 -12.44
CA PRO A 94 -37.48 0.28 -13.27
C PRO A 94 -37.58 1.54 -12.38
N ALA A 95 -37.19 2.67 -12.93
CA ALA A 95 -37.15 3.96 -12.23
C ALA A 95 -38.59 4.44 -11.93
N SER A 96 -39.24 3.86 -10.93
CA SER A 96 -40.52 4.31 -10.39
C SER A 96 -40.57 3.99 -8.91
N GLN A 97 -40.06 4.87 -8.14
CA GLN A 97 -40.30 5.34 -6.78
C GLN A 97 -38.98 5.62 -6.03
N PRO A 98 -38.82 6.83 -5.46
CA PRO A 98 -37.68 7.10 -4.58
C PRO A 98 -37.96 6.48 -3.21
N THR A 99 -37.78 5.18 -3.08
CA THR A 99 -37.67 4.57 -1.76
C THR A 99 -36.27 4.91 -1.27
N LEU A 100 -36.17 5.67 -0.19
CA LEU A 100 -34.99 5.87 0.60
C LEU A 100 -34.47 4.50 1.09
N ARG A 101 -33.90 3.73 0.20
CA ARG A 101 -33.10 2.58 0.55
C ARG A 101 -31.80 3.15 1.07
N GLN A 102 -31.62 3.13 2.38
CA GLN A 102 -30.29 3.25 2.99
C GLN A 102 -29.39 2.32 2.20
N VAL A 103 -28.58 2.88 1.31
CA VAL A 103 -27.41 2.18 0.78
C VAL A 103 -26.62 1.87 2.01
N ALA A 104 -26.64 0.59 2.42
CA ALA A 104 -25.73 0.12 3.44
C ALA A 104 -24.34 0.48 2.91
N TYR A 105 -23.76 1.53 3.45
CA TYR A 105 -22.35 1.83 3.24
C TYR A 105 -21.63 0.54 3.61
N HIS A 106 -21.08 -0.15 2.63
CA HIS A 106 -20.19 -1.23 2.89
C HIS A 106 -19.02 -0.63 3.67
N LYS A 107 -19.02 -0.89 4.97
CA LYS A 107 -17.98 -0.51 5.92
C LYS A 107 -16.62 -1.10 5.53
N ASP A 108 -16.58 -1.86 4.46
CA ASP A 108 -15.47 -2.65 3.98
C ASP A 108 -14.81 -2.10 2.70
N ALA A 109 -15.01 -0.80 2.39
CA ALA A 109 -14.22 -0.18 1.31
C ALA A 109 -12.72 -0.25 1.67
N PRO A 110 -11.82 -0.61 0.73
CA PRO A 110 -10.39 -0.57 0.98
C PRO A 110 -9.98 0.82 1.45
N GLY A 111 -9.35 0.90 2.62
CA GLY A 111 -8.98 2.17 3.25
C GLY A 111 -9.99 2.71 4.27
N ALA A 112 -11.19 2.10 4.45
CA ALA A 112 -12.10 2.49 5.52
C ALA A 112 -11.56 2.15 6.92
N ASP A 113 -10.69 1.14 7.01
CA ASP A 113 -10.05 0.67 8.25
C ASP A 113 -8.56 1.03 8.29
N GLY A 114 -8.16 2.15 7.68
CA GLY A 114 -6.78 2.65 7.76
C GLY A 114 -6.32 2.76 9.22
N PRO A 115 -5.00 2.69 9.49
CA PRO A 115 -4.48 2.75 10.84
C PRO A 115 -4.97 4.02 11.52
N SER A 116 -5.72 3.87 12.62
CA SER A 116 -6.12 4.98 13.47
C SER A 116 -5.31 4.96 14.75
N VAL A 117 -4.68 6.07 15.08
CA VAL A 117 -3.98 6.29 16.34
C VAL A 117 -4.67 7.43 17.06
N HIS A 118 -5.17 7.20 18.27
CA HIS A 118 -5.90 8.19 19.08
C HIS A 118 -7.14 8.79 18.37
N GLY A 119 -7.88 8.00 17.60
CA GLY A 119 -9.00 8.51 16.82
C GLY A 119 -8.61 9.36 15.61
N VAL A 120 -7.31 9.55 15.37
CA VAL A 120 -6.81 10.14 14.13
C VAL A 120 -6.73 9.02 13.11
N SER A 121 -7.72 8.94 12.24
CA SER A 121 -7.62 8.17 10.99
C SER A 121 -6.61 8.88 10.10
N LEU A 122 -5.72 8.15 9.43
CA LEU A 122 -4.86 8.72 8.38
C LEU A 122 -5.67 9.29 7.21
N GLY A 123 -6.99 9.15 7.27
CA GLY A 123 -7.90 9.64 6.27
C GLY A 123 -8.16 8.61 5.18
N LYS A 124 -9.03 8.97 4.27
CA LYS A 124 -9.23 8.20 3.05
C LYS A 124 -8.03 8.44 2.12
N LYS A 125 -7.82 7.54 1.17
CA LYS A 125 -6.75 7.63 0.18
C LYS A 125 -6.77 8.99 -0.57
N GLU A 126 -7.95 9.51 -0.85
CA GLU A 126 -8.15 10.82 -1.50
C GLU A 126 -7.56 11.98 -0.67
N ASP A 127 -7.57 11.85 0.66
CA ASP A 127 -6.97 12.83 1.55
C ASP A 127 -5.43 12.83 1.50
N LEU A 128 -4.82 11.69 1.11
CA LEU A 128 -3.37 11.53 1.04
C LEU A 128 -2.77 12.02 -0.29
N LEU A 129 -3.58 12.16 -1.33
CA LEU A 129 -3.15 12.61 -2.66
C LEU A 129 -3.66 14.02 -2.98
N ASN A 130 -3.94 14.85 -1.97
CA ASN A 130 -4.33 16.23 -2.23
C ASN A 130 -3.10 17.14 -2.46
N PRO A 131 -3.22 18.22 -3.26
CA PRO A 131 -2.11 19.11 -3.61
C PRO A 131 -1.41 19.74 -2.42
N ASP A 132 -2.14 20.05 -1.34
CA ASP A 132 -1.56 20.71 -0.16
C ASP A 132 -0.73 19.74 0.69
N LEU A 133 -1.11 18.48 0.68
CA LEU A 133 -0.31 17.44 1.31
C LEU A 133 0.97 17.17 0.51
N ILE A 134 0.86 17.04 -0.80
CA ILE A 134 2.01 16.78 -1.70
C ILE A 134 3.09 17.85 -1.53
N LYS A 135 2.73 19.13 -1.38
CA LYS A 135 3.67 20.24 -1.13
C LYS A 135 4.50 20.10 0.15
N ARG A 136 4.08 19.23 1.08
CA ARG A 136 4.84 18.97 2.31
C ARG A 136 6.04 18.05 2.10
N TYR A 137 6.15 17.44 0.91
CA TYR A 137 7.17 16.45 0.62
C TYR A 137 8.12 16.89 -0.49
N THR A 138 9.38 16.54 -0.32
CA THR A 138 10.33 16.45 -1.43
C THR A 138 10.13 15.09 -2.08
N ILE A 139 9.78 15.09 -3.35
CA ILE A 139 9.49 13.89 -4.15
C ILE A 139 10.56 13.77 -5.23
N THR A 140 11.12 12.59 -5.39
CA THR A 140 12.21 12.34 -6.35
C THR A 140 11.97 11.01 -7.06
N ILE A 141 12.03 11.00 -8.38
CA ILE A 141 12.05 9.75 -9.15
C ILE A 141 13.49 9.26 -9.19
N VAL A 142 13.73 8.07 -8.64
CA VAL A 142 15.09 7.51 -8.47
C VAL A 142 15.43 6.43 -9.47
N GLY A 143 14.46 5.93 -10.23
CA GLY A 143 14.70 4.89 -11.23
C GLY A 143 13.44 4.22 -11.74
N ARG A 144 13.63 3.06 -12.36
CA ARG A 144 12.58 2.16 -12.86
C ARG A 144 12.82 0.75 -12.37
N GLU A 145 11.74 0.01 -12.20
CA GLU A 145 11.75 -1.42 -11.86
C GLU A 145 10.63 -2.13 -12.63
N MET A 146 10.82 -3.41 -12.90
CA MET A 146 9.76 -4.24 -13.48
C MET A 146 9.00 -4.91 -12.35
N ILE A 147 7.71 -4.63 -12.21
CA ILE A 147 6.82 -5.27 -11.25
C ILE A 147 5.72 -6.00 -12.03
N ASN A 148 5.55 -7.28 -11.75
CA ASN A 148 4.54 -8.12 -12.43
C ASN A 148 4.58 -8.03 -13.97
N GLY A 149 5.78 -7.81 -14.55
CA GLY A 149 5.98 -7.68 -16.01
C GLY A 149 5.64 -6.30 -16.58
N ARG A 150 5.38 -5.29 -15.75
CA ARG A 150 5.10 -3.91 -16.14
C ARG A 150 6.19 -2.96 -15.63
N PRO A 151 6.58 -1.92 -16.39
CA PRO A 151 7.54 -0.94 -15.92
C PRO A 151 6.88 0.00 -14.89
N ALA A 152 7.54 0.18 -13.76
CA ALA A 152 7.13 1.08 -12.70
C ALA A 152 8.23 2.09 -12.38
N LEU A 153 7.87 3.35 -12.19
CA LEU A 153 8.76 4.41 -11.69
C LEU A 153 8.93 4.26 -10.19
N ILE A 154 10.18 4.30 -9.73
CA ILE A 154 10.50 4.31 -8.30
C ILE A 154 10.53 5.77 -7.84
N VAL A 155 9.67 6.10 -6.89
CA VAL A 155 9.46 7.46 -6.37
C VAL A 155 9.73 7.49 -4.88
N ASP A 156 10.78 8.18 -4.45
CA ASP A 156 11.05 8.42 -3.04
C ASP A 156 10.39 9.72 -2.60
N PHE A 157 9.84 9.74 -1.39
CA PHE A 157 9.27 10.94 -0.78
C PHE A 157 9.67 11.06 0.69
N LYS A 158 9.96 12.28 1.10
CA LYS A 158 10.30 12.63 2.49
C LYS A 158 9.81 14.05 2.81
N PRO A 159 9.64 14.42 4.09
CA PRO A 159 9.27 15.77 4.46
C PRO A 159 10.20 16.82 3.83
N ALA A 160 9.63 17.88 3.25
CA ALA A 160 10.37 18.91 2.54
C ALA A 160 11.25 19.75 3.48
N SER A 161 10.85 19.88 4.75
CA SER A 161 11.56 20.63 5.79
C SER A 161 11.21 20.11 7.17
N ASP A 162 12.10 20.23 8.13
CA ASP A 162 11.87 19.91 9.54
C ASP A 162 10.92 20.91 10.23
N SER A 163 10.69 22.09 9.62
CA SER A 163 9.86 23.18 10.14
C SER A 163 8.52 23.35 9.43
N LEU A 164 7.94 22.27 8.92
CA LEU A 164 6.61 22.31 8.29
C LEU A 164 5.53 22.75 9.29
N PRO A 165 4.51 23.52 8.83
CA PRO A 165 3.41 23.97 9.70
C PRO A 165 2.68 22.80 10.36
N ILE A 166 2.38 22.94 11.65
CA ILE A 166 1.65 21.95 12.46
C ILE A 166 0.41 22.64 13.01
N LEU A 167 -0.75 22.38 12.38
CA LEU A 167 -2.04 22.89 12.82
C LEU A 167 -2.76 21.91 13.75
N ASN A 168 -2.45 20.63 13.62
CA ASN A 168 -3.08 19.53 14.36
C ASN A 168 -2.14 18.32 14.50
N ILE A 169 -2.60 17.29 15.21
CA ILE A 169 -1.82 16.08 15.42
C ILE A 169 -1.57 15.29 14.12
N LYS A 170 -2.51 15.33 13.15
CA LYS A 170 -2.34 14.70 11.83
C LYS A 170 -1.16 15.35 11.09
N ASP A 171 -1.06 16.67 11.08
CA ASP A 171 0.08 17.40 10.48
C ASP A 171 1.41 16.97 11.09
N ARG A 172 1.45 16.87 12.42
CA ARG A 172 2.64 16.42 13.14
C ARG A 172 3.06 15.01 12.71
N PHE A 173 2.10 14.12 12.52
CA PHE A 173 2.36 12.76 12.05
C PHE A 173 2.85 12.77 10.59
N LEU A 174 2.15 13.48 9.71
CA LEU A 174 2.49 13.58 8.29
C LEU A 174 3.88 14.21 8.06
N ASN A 175 4.28 15.16 8.87
CA ASN A 175 5.60 15.78 8.80
C ASN A 175 6.75 14.83 9.23
N CYS A 176 6.43 13.65 9.73
CA CYS A 176 7.39 12.62 10.14
C CYS A 176 7.32 11.34 9.29
N ILE A 177 6.63 11.36 8.16
CA ILE A 177 6.50 10.20 7.27
C ILE A 177 7.44 10.35 6.08
N ALA A 178 8.15 9.28 5.77
CA ALA A 178 8.88 9.12 4.51
C ALA A 178 8.55 7.75 3.90
N GLY A 179 8.89 7.57 2.63
CA GLY A 179 8.62 6.30 2.00
C GLY A 179 9.05 6.23 0.54
N ARG A 180 8.64 5.14 -0.07
CA ARG A 180 8.85 4.84 -1.47
C ARG A 180 7.55 4.37 -2.10
N ALA A 181 7.29 4.83 -3.30
CA ALA A 181 6.17 4.39 -4.11
C ALA A 181 6.67 3.89 -5.46
N TRP A 182 5.98 2.90 -6.00
CA TRP A 182 6.16 2.43 -7.35
C TRP A 182 4.92 2.79 -8.15
N VAL A 183 5.12 3.58 -9.19
CA VAL A 183 4.06 4.09 -10.06
C VAL A 183 4.13 3.35 -11.38
N ASP A 184 3.11 2.60 -11.74
CA ASP A 184 3.00 1.98 -13.07
C ASP A 184 3.10 3.05 -14.17
N GLU A 185 4.02 2.89 -15.11
CA GLU A 185 4.26 3.90 -16.18
C GLU A 185 3.14 3.95 -17.23
N GLY A 186 2.36 2.87 -17.38
CA GLY A 186 1.27 2.82 -18.36
C GLY A 186 -0.01 3.48 -17.85
N ASP A 187 -0.39 3.16 -16.62
CA ASP A 187 -1.67 3.56 -16.04
C ASP A 187 -1.55 4.70 -15.01
N TYR A 188 -0.33 5.03 -14.57
CA TYR A 188 -0.03 6.01 -13.50
C TYR A 188 -0.75 5.71 -12.18
N VAL A 189 -0.88 4.42 -11.87
CA VAL A 189 -1.43 3.90 -10.61
C VAL A 189 -0.29 3.64 -9.63
N LEU A 190 -0.51 3.91 -8.34
CA LEU A 190 0.39 3.46 -7.29
C LEU A 190 0.26 1.94 -7.17
N GLU A 191 1.24 1.21 -7.72
CA GLU A 191 1.25 -0.26 -7.74
C GLU A 191 1.73 -0.83 -6.40
N LYS A 192 2.75 -0.20 -5.80
CA LYS A 192 3.29 -0.55 -4.50
C LYS A 192 3.65 0.71 -3.72
N VAL A 193 3.47 0.68 -2.41
CA VAL A 193 3.90 1.77 -1.52
C VAL A 193 4.47 1.19 -0.24
N GLU A 194 5.56 1.77 0.24
CA GLU A 194 6.17 1.50 1.54
C GLU A 194 6.36 2.82 2.28
N VAL A 195 5.79 2.92 3.46
CA VAL A 195 5.81 4.13 4.30
C VAL A 195 6.37 3.80 5.67
N HIS A 196 7.16 4.69 6.23
CA HIS A 196 7.64 4.58 7.59
C HIS A 196 7.70 5.93 8.30
N LEU A 197 7.64 5.87 9.62
CA LEU A 197 7.85 7.03 10.49
C LEU A 197 9.36 7.30 10.62
N THR A 198 9.79 8.52 10.35
CA THR A 198 11.21 8.91 10.41
C THR A 198 11.66 9.25 11.83
N GLN A 199 10.72 9.66 12.69
CA GLN A 199 10.96 9.99 14.08
C GLN A 199 9.69 9.83 14.92
N LYS A 200 9.86 9.66 16.24
CA LYS A 200 8.74 9.55 17.19
C LYS A 200 7.84 10.78 17.14
N VAL A 201 6.54 10.56 17.07
CA VAL A 201 5.52 11.62 17.15
C VAL A 201 4.87 11.61 18.53
N SER A 202 4.82 12.77 19.19
CA SER A 202 4.22 12.91 20.50
C SER A 202 3.15 14.00 20.51
N ALA A 203 2.04 13.75 21.19
CA ALA A 203 0.99 14.73 21.47
C ALA A 203 1.21 15.36 22.85
N LEU A 204 1.15 16.71 22.93
CA LEU A 204 1.36 17.48 24.17
C LEU A 204 2.59 17.03 24.98
N GLY A 205 3.75 16.96 24.33
CA GLY A 205 4.99 16.53 24.98
C GLY A 205 5.01 15.06 25.46
N GLY A 206 4.08 14.22 24.94
CA GLY A 206 3.96 12.81 25.33
C GLY A 206 3.00 12.54 26.49
N LEU A 207 2.39 13.57 27.07
CA LEU A 207 1.42 13.41 28.18
C LEU A 207 0.15 12.70 27.75
N ILE A 208 -0.34 12.97 26.53
CA ILE A 208 -1.54 12.33 25.99
C ILE A 208 -1.19 11.04 25.25
N GLY A 209 -0.06 11.01 24.55
CA GLY A 209 0.39 9.82 23.86
C GLY A 209 1.53 10.07 22.89
N SER A 210 2.05 8.97 22.34
CA SER A 210 3.10 9.03 21.32
C SER A 210 3.05 7.81 20.42
N VAL A 211 3.51 7.97 19.16
CA VAL A 211 3.76 6.89 18.22
C VAL A 211 5.27 6.79 18.05
N SER A 212 5.84 5.65 18.40
CA SER A 212 7.28 5.39 18.30
C SER A 212 7.66 4.74 16.98
N LYS A 213 6.74 3.96 16.41
CA LYS A 213 6.92 3.29 15.12
C LYS A 213 5.63 3.26 14.34
N PHE A 214 5.73 3.48 13.06
CA PHE A 214 4.68 3.27 12.10
C PHE A 214 5.30 2.79 10.79
N THR A 215 4.79 1.72 10.26
CA THR A 215 5.06 1.28 8.89
C THR A 215 3.75 0.92 8.22
N LEU A 216 3.66 1.21 6.93
CA LEU A 216 2.55 0.79 6.08
C LEU A 216 3.13 0.35 4.75
N SER A 217 2.65 -0.75 4.23
CA SER A 217 2.91 -1.17 2.85
C SER A 217 1.63 -1.67 2.22
N PHE A 218 1.49 -1.42 0.93
CA PHE A 218 0.50 -2.12 0.13
C PHE A 218 1.08 -2.50 -1.24
N ASP A 219 0.59 -3.61 -1.76
CA ASP A 219 0.87 -4.11 -3.10
C ASP A 219 -0.46 -4.27 -3.84
N ARG A 220 -0.48 -3.87 -5.11
CA ARG A 220 -1.65 -4.00 -5.98
C ARG A 220 -1.34 -4.91 -7.15
N ASP A 221 -2.37 -5.63 -7.57
CA ASP A 221 -2.35 -6.41 -8.81
C ASP A 221 -3.36 -5.84 -9.79
N ARG A 222 -3.15 -6.18 -11.06
CA ARG A 222 -4.00 -5.78 -12.17
C ARG A 222 -4.65 -7.00 -12.80
N THR A 223 -5.96 -6.96 -12.98
CA THR A 223 -6.68 -8.00 -13.70
C THR A 223 -6.37 -7.96 -15.21
N ALA A 224 -6.67 -9.04 -15.92
CA ALA A 224 -6.42 -9.12 -17.35
C ALA A 224 -7.18 -8.07 -18.18
N ASP A 225 -8.33 -7.61 -17.71
CA ASP A 225 -9.14 -6.54 -18.31
C ASP A 225 -8.89 -5.14 -17.72
N GLY A 226 -7.86 -4.99 -16.90
CA GLY A 226 -7.29 -3.71 -16.57
C GLY A 226 -7.66 -3.12 -15.23
N PHE A 227 -8.47 -3.77 -14.40
CA PHE A 227 -8.81 -3.26 -13.08
C PHE A 227 -7.68 -3.47 -12.09
N TRP A 228 -7.35 -2.43 -11.33
CA TRP A 228 -6.40 -2.48 -10.25
C TRP A 228 -7.10 -2.76 -8.91
N PHE A 229 -6.55 -3.68 -8.13
CA PHE A 229 -7.03 -3.98 -6.78
C PHE A 229 -5.87 -4.14 -5.80
N THR A 230 -6.08 -3.81 -4.53
CA THR A 230 -5.08 -4.01 -3.49
C THR A 230 -5.06 -5.50 -3.13
N ARG A 231 -3.97 -6.18 -3.44
CA ARG A 231 -3.76 -7.58 -3.12
C ARG A 231 -3.36 -7.75 -1.66
N ASP A 232 -2.38 -6.98 -1.21
CA ASP A 232 -1.86 -7.01 0.15
C ASP A 232 -1.82 -5.60 0.74
N LEU A 233 -2.21 -5.48 2.01
CA LEU A 233 -2.07 -4.27 2.82
C LEU A 233 -1.57 -4.66 4.20
N ASN A 234 -0.45 -4.10 4.61
CA ASN A 234 0.15 -4.34 5.91
C ASN A 234 0.40 -3.02 6.63
N TRP A 235 0.15 -2.97 7.93
CA TRP A 235 0.63 -1.88 8.74
C TRP A 235 0.98 -2.34 10.16
N HIS A 236 1.96 -1.65 10.76
CA HIS A 236 2.44 -1.89 12.10
C HIS A 236 2.54 -0.55 12.85
N VAL A 237 1.94 -0.48 14.01
CA VAL A 237 1.95 0.70 14.88
C VAL A 237 2.44 0.31 16.26
N GLU A 238 3.44 1.03 16.78
CA GLU A 238 3.82 1.00 18.18
C GLU A 238 3.46 2.35 18.80
N ALA A 239 2.53 2.35 19.74
CA ALA A 239 2.00 3.55 20.33
C ALA A 239 1.89 3.44 21.85
N ARG A 240 2.06 4.60 22.52
CA ARG A 240 1.81 4.79 23.94
C ARG A 240 0.67 5.77 24.11
N GLU A 241 -0.33 5.42 24.91
CA GLU A 241 -1.48 6.21 25.27
C GLU A 241 -1.52 6.38 26.78
N ALA A 242 -1.17 7.57 27.29
CA ALA A 242 -0.96 7.79 28.71
C ALA A 242 0.01 6.76 29.32
N THR A 243 -0.51 5.81 30.10
CA THR A 243 0.26 4.73 30.73
C THR A 243 0.17 3.41 29.96
N TYR A 244 -0.63 3.37 28.89
CA TYR A 244 -0.89 2.15 28.13
C TYR A 244 -0.04 2.13 26.85
N GLU A 245 0.75 1.09 26.76
CA GLU A 245 1.60 0.85 25.57
C GLU A 245 1.09 -0.38 24.83
N ARG A 246 0.98 -0.26 23.50
CA ARG A 246 0.53 -1.37 22.66
C ARG A 246 1.20 -1.36 21.30
N VAL A 247 1.34 -2.55 20.75
CA VAL A 247 1.74 -2.80 19.39
C VAL A 247 0.55 -3.37 18.64
N VAL A 248 0.25 -2.84 17.47
CA VAL A 248 -0.81 -3.34 16.59
C VAL A 248 -0.21 -3.69 15.25
N ILE A 249 -0.45 -4.92 14.81
CA ILE A 249 -0.04 -5.41 13.48
C ILE A 249 -1.30 -5.80 12.73
N HIS A 250 -1.43 -5.28 11.52
CA HIS A 250 -2.56 -5.57 10.64
C HIS A 250 -2.08 -6.11 9.30
N HIS A 251 -2.76 -7.12 8.84
CA HIS A 251 -2.55 -7.70 7.53
C HIS A 251 -3.92 -7.90 6.85
N GLU A 252 -4.05 -7.39 5.65
CA GLU A 252 -5.22 -7.61 4.78
C GLU A 252 -4.75 -8.19 3.46
N GLN A 253 -5.42 -9.24 2.99
CA GLN A 253 -5.11 -9.91 1.74
C GLN A 253 -6.38 -10.21 0.94
N ILE A 254 -6.30 -10.01 -0.38
CA ILE A 254 -7.33 -10.42 -1.33
C ILE A 254 -6.81 -11.60 -2.16
N ASN A 255 -7.58 -12.68 -2.17
CA ASN A 255 -7.24 -13.95 -2.82
C ASN A 255 -8.38 -14.44 -3.71
N GLY A 256 -8.06 -15.32 -4.66
CA GLY A 256 -9.06 -16.01 -5.49
C GLY A 256 -9.86 -15.07 -6.39
N VAL A 257 -9.21 -14.04 -6.93
CA VAL A 257 -9.85 -13.07 -7.82
C VAL A 257 -10.24 -13.75 -9.13
N GLN A 258 -11.53 -13.80 -9.41
CA GLN A 258 -12.09 -14.43 -10.61
C GLN A 258 -13.19 -13.55 -11.20
N LYS A 259 -13.16 -13.37 -12.52
CA LYS A 259 -14.21 -12.62 -13.22
C LYS A 259 -15.50 -13.43 -13.22
N THR A 260 -16.59 -12.79 -12.86
CA THR A 260 -17.92 -13.38 -12.96
C THR A 260 -18.39 -13.33 -14.41
N MET A 261 -18.91 -14.46 -14.91
CA MET A 261 -19.46 -14.55 -16.27
C MET A 261 -20.80 -13.83 -16.38
#